data_fc54c26d182c209880aadaea9a900d5e
#
_entry.id   fc54c26d182c209880aadaea9a900d5e
#
_cell.length_a   1.000
_cell.length_b   1.000
_cell.length_c   1.000
_cell.angle_alpha   90.00
_cell.angle_beta   90.00
_cell.angle_gamma   90.00
#
_symmetry.space_group_name_H-M   'P 1'
#
loop_
_entity.id
_entity.type
_entity.pdbx_description
1 polymer ?
#
loop_
_entity_poly.entity_id
_entity_poly.type
_entity_poly.pdbx_seq_one_letter_code
_entity_poly.pdbx_strand_id
1 'polypeptide(L)'
;MEKILRSYQGDENYIFVSYAHKDKDLVYPLIRTMQENGYNVWFDEDITQASEFTEYIAENLLRSAFFIAMITPQYLASHYCRHELSFACNLNKKRLLIYLEEVTLTPGLQMMTTDQQAILKYQCSDTSYFYDKLFHSDGIDICKSQSIRFYSGDAADNAFEIENGVLKKYHGNANAVVIPDGVTSIGDFAFQNCESLTAVKIADSVTSIGNFAFWGCGAL
;
A
#
# COMPACT_ATOMS: atom_id res chain seq x y z
N MET A 1 -16.35 4.63 10.40
CA MET A 1 -15.49 5.86 10.38
C MET A 1 -14.47 5.64 9.29
N GLU A 2 -14.41 6.52 8.31
CA GLU A 2 -13.44 6.41 7.24
C GLU A 2 -12.03 6.62 7.83
N LYS A 3 -11.13 5.63 7.61
CA LYS A 3 -9.76 5.67 8.14
C LYS A 3 -9.03 6.84 7.46
N ILE A 4 -8.56 7.79 8.25
CA ILE A 4 -7.83 8.96 7.73
C ILE A 4 -6.57 8.44 7.04
N LEU A 5 -6.44 8.72 5.74
CA LEU A 5 -5.24 8.40 4.97
C LEU A 5 -4.09 9.26 5.48
N ARG A 6 -2.94 8.65 5.81
CA ARG A 6 -1.75 9.34 6.28
C ARG A 6 -0.51 8.92 5.52
N SER A 7 0.35 9.87 5.28
CA SER A 7 1.66 9.66 4.69
C SER A 7 2.58 8.90 5.64
N TYR A 8 3.44 8.03 5.10
CA TYR A 8 4.41 7.27 5.88
C TYR A 8 5.48 8.18 6.49
N GLN A 9 5.79 7.97 7.78
CA GLN A 9 6.75 8.79 8.54
C GLN A 9 7.84 7.93 9.22
N GLY A 10 7.97 6.65 8.83
CA GLY A 10 8.95 5.74 9.41
C GLY A 10 10.30 5.74 8.68
N ASP A 11 11.20 4.84 9.13
CA ASP A 11 12.57 4.73 8.62
C ASP A 11 12.78 3.56 7.63
N GLU A 12 11.75 2.73 7.41
CA GLU A 12 11.83 1.66 6.41
C GLU A 12 11.72 2.21 4.98
N ASN A 13 12.06 1.38 4.00
CA ASN A 13 11.85 1.71 2.59
C ASN A 13 10.38 2.07 2.30
N TYR A 14 10.18 3.09 1.49
CA TYR A 14 8.84 3.54 1.11
C TYR A 14 8.75 3.98 -0.35
N ILE A 15 7.53 3.98 -0.84
CA ILE A 15 7.14 4.50 -2.14
C ILE A 15 6.87 5.99 -2.00
N PHE A 16 7.52 6.82 -2.80
CA PHE A 16 7.14 8.22 -2.97
C PHE A 16 6.10 8.32 -4.09
N VAL A 17 4.91 8.81 -3.78
CA VAL A 17 3.83 9.01 -4.75
C VAL A 17 3.74 10.49 -5.11
N SER A 18 4.09 10.78 -6.38
CA SER A 18 3.94 12.10 -6.99
C SER A 18 2.61 12.20 -7.74
N TYR A 19 1.81 13.22 -7.42
CA TYR A 19 0.49 13.43 -8.02
C TYR A 19 0.11 14.92 -8.01
N ALA A 20 -0.78 15.33 -8.90
CA ALA A 20 -1.34 16.67 -8.84
C ALA A 20 -2.44 16.73 -7.75
N HIS A 21 -2.39 17.71 -6.86
CA HIS A 21 -3.34 17.84 -5.75
C HIS A 21 -4.81 17.91 -6.19
N LYS A 22 -5.06 18.37 -7.43
CA LYS A 22 -6.41 18.37 -8.01
C LYS A 22 -6.97 16.97 -8.29
N ASP A 23 -6.10 15.96 -8.32
CA ASP A 23 -6.45 14.58 -8.65
C ASP A 23 -6.58 13.70 -7.40
N LYS A 24 -6.70 14.30 -6.20
CA LYS A 24 -6.82 13.57 -4.93
C LYS A 24 -7.88 12.48 -4.95
N ASP A 25 -9.06 12.79 -5.48
CA ASP A 25 -10.18 11.85 -5.51
C ASP A 25 -9.88 10.60 -6.36
N LEU A 26 -8.98 10.71 -7.34
CA LEU A 26 -8.52 9.60 -8.16
C LEU A 26 -7.35 8.84 -7.51
N VAL A 27 -6.50 9.54 -6.77
CA VAL A 27 -5.21 9.01 -6.27
C VAL A 27 -5.35 8.39 -4.88
N TYR A 28 -6.11 9.01 -3.97
CA TYR A 28 -6.24 8.55 -2.59
C TYR A 28 -6.78 7.13 -2.43
N PRO A 29 -7.78 6.68 -3.23
CA PRO A 29 -8.19 5.27 -3.21
C PRO A 29 -7.04 4.30 -3.55
N LEU A 30 -6.15 4.68 -4.50
CA LEU A 30 -5.01 3.86 -4.90
C LEU A 30 -3.96 3.79 -3.78
N ILE A 31 -3.63 4.93 -3.16
CA ILE A 31 -2.71 4.99 -2.02
C ILE A 31 -3.25 4.14 -0.86
N ARG A 32 -4.55 4.26 -0.57
CA ARG A 32 -5.20 3.47 0.48
C ARG A 32 -5.02 1.98 0.23
N THR A 33 -5.33 1.52 -0.98
CA THR A 33 -5.18 0.10 -1.33
C THR A 33 -3.71 -0.35 -1.23
N MET A 34 -2.73 0.48 -1.63
CA MET A 34 -1.32 0.14 -1.42
C MET A 34 -0.99 0.00 0.07
N GLN A 35 -1.44 0.92 0.92
CA GLN A 35 -1.20 0.86 2.36
C GLN A 35 -1.90 -0.34 3.02
N GLU A 36 -3.10 -0.68 2.58
CA GLU A 36 -3.85 -1.86 3.03
C GLU A 36 -3.14 -3.16 2.65
N ASN A 37 -2.42 -3.18 1.53
CA ASN A 37 -1.58 -4.29 1.10
C ASN A 37 -0.16 -4.27 1.71
N GLY A 38 0.06 -3.44 2.73
CA GLY A 38 1.28 -3.45 3.51
C GLY A 38 2.41 -2.58 2.97
N TYR A 39 2.20 -1.79 1.93
CA TYR A 39 3.23 -0.89 1.42
C TYR A 39 3.34 0.39 2.25
N ASN A 40 4.57 0.80 2.53
CA ASN A 40 4.88 2.10 3.07
C ASN A 40 4.77 3.13 1.96
N VAL A 41 3.85 4.08 2.08
CA VAL A 41 3.59 5.07 1.03
C VAL A 41 3.72 6.47 1.60
N TRP A 42 4.64 7.24 1.06
CA TRP A 42 4.78 8.67 1.31
C TRP A 42 4.13 9.46 0.18
N PHE A 43 3.35 10.46 0.53
CA PHE A 43 2.70 11.39 -0.38
C PHE A 43 2.51 12.74 0.32
N ASP A 44 2.43 13.81 -0.44
CA ASP A 44 2.16 15.15 0.09
C ASP A 44 0.68 15.30 0.51
N GLU A 45 0.46 15.62 1.78
CA GLU A 45 -0.87 15.78 2.41
C GLU A 45 -1.37 17.25 2.41
N ASP A 46 -0.97 18.12 1.49
CA ASP A 46 -1.27 19.57 1.49
C ASP A 46 -0.44 20.40 2.49
N ILE A 47 0.85 20.29 2.44
CA ILE A 47 1.72 21.16 3.22
C ILE A 47 1.65 22.58 2.66
N THR A 48 1.07 23.52 3.43
CA THR A 48 0.73 24.89 2.97
C THR A 48 1.85 25.92 3.13
N GLN A 49 3.07 25.56 3.57
CA GLN A 49 4.16 26.52 3.81
C GLN A 49 5.18 26.52 2.67
N ALA A 50 5.19 27.60 1.89
CA ALA A 50 5.82 27.68 0.58
C ALA A 50 7.37 27.74 0.54
N SER A 51 8.09 28.05 1.61
CA SER A 51 9.56 28.22 1.57
C SER A 51 10.37 26.99 2.01
N GLU A 52 9.80 26.14 2.86
CA GLU A 52 10.44 24.89 3.30
C GLU A 52 9.91 23.67 2.52
N PHE A 53 8.89 23.89 1.70
CA PHE A 53 8.14 22.85 0.99
C PHE A 53 9.01 22.09 -0.02
N THR A 54 9.78 22.82 -0.85
CA THR A 54 10.59 22.19 -1.91
C THR A 54 11.70 21.31 -1.33
N GLU A 55 12.35 21.76 -0.25
CA GLU A 55 13.41 21.01 0.42
C GLU A 55 12.85 19.75 1.06
N TYR A 56 11.73 19.87 1.80
CA TYR A 56 11.06 18.75 2.45
C TYR A 56 10.62 17.65 1.45
N ILE A 57 10.05 18.07 0.30
CA ILE A 57 9.70 17.15 -0.80
C ILE A 57 10.94 16.47 -1.37
N ALA A 58 12.00 17.24 -1.63
CA ALA A 58 13.24 16.73 -2.20
C ALA A 58 13.92 15.73 -1.26
N GLU A 59 13.97 16.00 0.04
CA GLU A 59 14.52 15.09 1.06
C GLU A 59 13.75 13.77 1.11
N ASN A 60 12.40 13.83 1.12
CA ASN A 60 11.59 12.62 1.10
C ASN A 60 11.73 11.84 -0.20
N LEU A 61 11.88 12.52 -1.33
CA LEU A 61 12.15 11.85 -2.60
C LEU A 61 13.56 11.21 -2.59
N LEU A 62 14.57 11.90 -2.07
CA LEU A 62 15.92 11.35 -1.90
C LEU A 62 15.92 10.07 -1.05
N ARG A 63 15.19 10.06 0.06
CA ARG A 63 15.12 8.93 0.98
C ARG A 63 14.26 7.77 0.46
N SER A 64 13.32 8.03 -0.44
CA SER A 64 12.43 6.99 -0.98
C SER A 64 13.21 5.88 -1.69
N ALA A 65 12.70 4.66 -1.63
CA ALA A 65 13.29 3.52 -2.35
C ALA A 65 12.64 3.32 -3.73
N PHE A 66 11.40 3.78 -3.92
CA PHE A 66 10.64 3.64 -5.14
C PHE A 66 9.83 4.92 -5.41
N PHE A 67 9.65 5.27 -6.68
CA PHE A 67 8.89 6.46 -7.08
C PHE A 67 7.71 6.06 -7.97
N ILE A 68 6.52 6.58 -7.68
CA ILE A 68 5.34 6.43 -8.54
C ILE A 68 4.86 7.81 -8.99
N ALA A 69 4.69 7.99 -10.30
CA ALA A 69 4.03 9.15 -10.87
C ALA A 69 2.60 8.81 -11.29
N MET A 70 1.62 9.54 -10.76
CA MET A 70 0.20 9.41 -11.11
C MET A 70 -0.13 10.35 -12.28
N ILE A 71 0.01 9.86 -13.50
CA ILE A 71 -0.04 10.66 -14.71
C ILE A 71 -1.48 10.99 -15.11
N THR A 72 -1.79 12.28 -15.18
CA THR A 72 -3.03 12.89 -15.63
C THR A 72 -2.72 14.17 -16.44
N PRO A 73 -3.68 14.80 -17.12
CA PRO A 73 -3.48 16.13 -17.68
C PRO A 73 -3.05 17.18 -16.64
N GLN A 74 -3.58 17.07 -15.40
CA GLN A 74 -3.23 17.99 -14.31
C GLN A 74 -1.79 17.76 -13.83
N TYR A 75 -1.35 16.51 -13.75
CA TYR A 75 0.04 16.16 -13.47
C TYR A 75 1.00 16.80 -14.46
N LEU A 76 0.71 16.65 -15.76
CA LEU A 76 1.54 17.21 -16.84
C LEU A 76 1.54 18.74 -16.84
N ALA A 77 0.45 19.38 -16.42
CA ALA A 77 0.37 20.84 -16.28
C ALA A 77 1.12 21.36 -15.04
N SER A 78 1.28 20.53 -14.00
CA SER A 78 1.95 20.90 -12.75
C SER A 78 3.47 21.02 -12.95
N HIS A 79 4.02 22.19 -12.62
CA HIS A 79 5.46 22.42 -12.62
C HIS A 79 6.16 21.55 -11.55
N TYR A 80 5.57 21.48 -10.37
CA TYR A 80 6.11 20.68 -9.25
C TYR A 80 6.18 19.18 -9.58
N CYS A 81 5.09 18.58 -10.07
CA CYS A 81 5.08 17.17 -10.45
C CYS A 81 6.13 16.83 -11.50
N ARG A 82 6.31 17.70 -12.52
CA ARG A 82 7.36 17.52 -13.53
C ARG A 82 8.76 17.62 -12.94
N HIS A 83 8.99 18.50 -11.95
CA HIS A 83 10.27 18.61 -11.25
C HIS A 83 10.55 17.37 -10.40
N GLU A 84 9.57 16.86 -9.67
CA GLU A 84 9.70 15.61 -8.91
C GLU A 84 10.05 14.44 -9.82
N LEU A 85 9.36 14.28 -10.94
CA LEU A 85 9.68 13.26 -11.94
C LEU A 85 11.09 13.42 -12.50
N SER A 86 11.47 14.64 -12.87
CA SER A 86 12.82 14.95 -13.38
C SER A 86 13.88 14.63 -12.33
N PHE A 87 13.63 14.98 -11.07
CA PHE A 87 14.55 14.71 -9.97
C PHE A 87 14.68 13.20 -9.71
N ALA A 88 13.57 12.46 -9.69
CA ALA A 88 13.58 11.01 -9.59
C ALA A 88 14.38 10.34 -10.73
N CYS A 89 14.26 10.88 -11.96
CA CYS A 89 15.06 10.43 -13.11
C CYS A 89 16.56 10.70 -12.90
N ASN A 90 16.94 11.89 -12.46
CA ASN A 90 18.34 12.26 -12.22
C ASN A 90 18.97 11.42 -11.10
N LEU A 91 18.20 11.03 -10.11
CA LEU A 91 18.62 10.14 -9.03
C LEU A 91 18.65 8.66 -9.45
N ASN A 92 18.26 8.35 -10.67
CA ASN A 92 18.12 6.98 -11.17
C ASN A 92 17.26 6.08 -10.27
N LYS A 93 16.19 6.65 -9.67
CA LYS A 93 15.26 5.89 -8.83
C LYS A 93 14.55 4.80 -9.63
N LYS A 94 14.30 3.65 -9.02
CA LYS A 94 13.29 2.72 -9.54
C LYS A 94 11.94 3.41 -9.54
N ARG A 95 11.23 3.36 -10.66
CA ARG A 95 10.00 4.16 -10.82
C ARG A 95 8.97 3.48 -11.69
N LEU A 96 7.72 3.82 -11.44
CA LEU A 96 6.55 3.38 -12.17
C LEU A 96 5.69 4.57 -12.56
N LEU A 97 5.27 4.64 -13.81
CA LEU A 97 4.30 5.62 -14.27
C LEU A 97 2.92 4.96 -14.35
N ILE A 98 1.96 5.51 -13.61
CA ILE A 98 0.57 5.05 -13.66
C ILE A 98 -0.26 6.11 -14.38
N TYR A 99 -0.71 5.78 -15.57
CA TYR A 99 -1.57 6.66 -16.36
C TYR A 99 -3.02 6.44 -15.91
N LEU A 100 -3.54 7.43 -15.18
CA LEU A 100 -4.94 7.42 -14.71
C LEU A 100 -5.90 7.84 -15.80
N GLU A 101 -5.44 8.70 -16.70
CA GLU A 101 -6.16 9.20 -17.86
C GLU A 101 -5.30 9.11 -19.11
N GLU A 102 -5.93 9.14 -20.29
CA GLU A 102 -5.22 9.22 -21.55
C GLU A 102 -4.58 10.61 -21.72
N VAL A 103 -3.29 10.63 -21.98
CA VAL A 103 -2.52 11.88 -22.16
C VAL A 103 -1.51 11.74 -23.28
N THR A 104 -1.16 12.88 -23.89
CA THR A 104 -0.05 12.97 -24.83
C THR A 104 1.16 13.60 -24.13
N LEU A 105 2.24 12.85 -24.01
CA LEU A 105 3.49 13.34 -23.44
C LEU A 105 4.18 14.28 -24.41
N THR A 106 4.81 15.35 -23.87
CA THR A 106 5.75 16.16 -24.66
C THR A 106 6.99 15.34 -25.05
N PRO A 107 7.68 15.66 -26.15
CA PRO A 107 8.90 14.95 -26.56
C PRO A 107 9.95 14.83 -25.45
N GLY A 108 10.12 15.86 -24.62
CA GLY A 108 11.04 15.85 -23.50
C GLY A 108 10.64 14.83 -22.42
N LEU A 109 9.35 14.75 -22.07
CA LEU A 109 8.86 13.75 -21.13
C LEU A 109 8.92 12.34 -21.71
N GLN A 110 8.61 12.16 -23.00
CA GLN A 110 8.81 10.88 -23.68
C GLN A 110 10.25 10.39 -23.54
N MET A 111 11.21 11.27 -23.86
CA MET A 111 12.64 10.92 -23.76
C MET A 111 13.05 10.51 -22.33
N MET A 112 12.51 11.18 -21.31
CA MET A 112 12.81 10.89 -19.90
C MET A 112 12.17 9.59 -19.40
N THR A 113 11.11 9.11 -20.07
CA THR A 113 10.28 8.01 -19.58
C THR A 113 10.29 6.78 -20.49
N THR A 114 11.06 6.78 -21.57
CA THR A 114 11.09 5.72 -22.60
C THR A 114 11.38 4.33 -22.03
N ASP A 115 12.29 4.24 -21.06
CA ASP A 115 12.74 2.96 -20.48
C ASP A 115 12.06 2.66 -19.15
N GLN A 116 10.93 3.32 -18.82
CA GLN A 116 10.30 3.16 -17.54
C GLN A 116 9.14 2.17 -17.58
N GLN A 117 8.92 1.47 -16.46
CA GLN A 117 7.70 0.70 -16.27
C GLN A 117 6.50 1.62 -16.31
N ALA A 118 5.45 1.21 -17.00
CA ALA A 118 4.21 1.97 -17.10
C ALA A 118 2.98 1.07 -17.01
N ILE A 119 1.93 1.56 -16.33
CA ILE A 119 0.62 0.92 -16.29
C ILE A 119 -0.41 1.93 -16.81
N LEU A 120 -1.12 1.56 -17.87
CA LEU A 120 -2.22 2.34 -18.43
C LEU A 120 -3.52 1.98 -17.67
N LYS A 121 -3.72 2.54 -16.49
CA LYS A 121 -4.86 2.22 -15.65
C LYS A 121 -6.19 2.54 -16.34
N TYR A 122 -6.25 3.63 -17.11
CA TYR A 122 -7.45 4.02 -17.87
C TYR A 122 -7.88 2.98 -18.94
N GLN A 123 -6.98 2.04 -19.31
CA GLN A 123 -7.29 0.94 -20.22
C GLN A 123 -7.60 -0.37 -19.49
N CYS A 124 -7.38 -0.43 -18.18
CA CYS A 124 -7.68 -1.62 -17.39
C CYS A 124 -9.18 -1.71 -17.13
N SER A 125 -9.84 -2.67 -17.76
CA SER A 125 -11.27 -2.95 -17.55
C SER A 125 -11.56 -3.60 -16.19
N ASP A 126 -10.56 -4.24 -15.59
CA ASP A 126 -10.63 -4.93 -14.31
C ASP A 126 -9.66 -4.31 -13.30
N THR A 127 -10.21 -3.95 -12.14
CA THR A 127 -9.46 -3.36 -11.03
C THR A 127 -8.48 -4.37 -10.43
N SER A 128 -8.82 -5.66 -10.37
CA SER A 128 -7.94 -6.70 -9.83
C SER A 128 -6.70 -6.87 -10.71
N TYR A 129 -6.85 -6.87 -12.03
CA TYR A 129 -5.73 -6.91 -12.98
C TYR A 129 -4.80 -5.71 -12.86
N PHE A 130 -5.35 -4.51 -12.62
CA PHE A 130 -4.54 -3.34 -12.37
C PHE A 130 -3.68 -3.50 -11.11
N TYR A 131 -4.27 -3.92 -9.99
CA TYR A 131 -3.53 -4.10 -8.74
C TYR A 131 -2.53 -5.26 -8.80
N ASP A 132 -2.85 -6.32 -9.52
CA ASP A 132 -1.89 -7.40 -9.79
C ASP A 132 -0.64 -6.85 -10.49
N LYS A 133 -0.79 -6.08 -11.57
CA LYS A 133 0.33 -5.41 -12.24
C LYS A 133 1.09 -4.45 -11.33
N LEU A 134 0.37 -3.66 -10.54
CA LEU A 134 0.99 -2.71 -9.62
C LEU A 134 1.88 -3.43 -8.60
N PHE A 135 1.36 -4.44 -7.94
CA PHE A 135 2.08 -5.14 -6.86
C PHE A 135 3.17 -6.10 -7.35
N HIS A 136 3.18 -6.43 -8.64
CA HIS A 136 4.27 -7.19 -9.29
C HIS A 136 5.21 -6.31 -10.13
N SER A 137 5.14 -4.98 -9.99
CA SER A 137 6.10 -4.09 -10.65
C SER A 137 7.51 -4.28 -10.10
N ASP A 138 8.52 -4.28 -10.97
CA ASP A 138 9.90 -4.58 -10.58
C ASP A 138 10.42 -3.62 -9.51
N GLY A 139 10.72 -4.16 -8.35
CA GLY A 139 11.33 -3.48 -7.22
C GLY A 139 10.36 -2.74 -6.30
N ILE A 140 9.05 -2.84 -6.47
CA ILE A 140 8.08 -2.23 -5.56
C ILE A 140 8.03 -2.96 -4.20
N ASP A 141 8.30 -4.25 -4.20
CA ASP A 141 8.29 -5.14 -3.04
C ASP A 141 9.24 -4.72 -1.91
N ILE A 142 10.35 -4.04 -2.24
CA ILE A 142 11.27 -3.50 -1.24
C ILE A 142 10.65 -2.45 -0.32
N CYS A 143 9.52 -1.86 -0.73
CA CYS A 143 8.75 -0.89 0.05
C CYS A 143 7.63 -1.54 0.86
N LYS A 144 7.52 -2.86 0.84
CA LYS A 144 6.60 -3.58 1.70
C LYS A 144 7.10 -3.52 3.13
N SER A 145 6.25 -3.09 4.06
CA SER A 145 6.63 -2.97 5.47
C SER A 145 7.17 -4.30 5.99
N GLN A 146 8.35 -4.25 6.59
CA GLN A 146 8.94 -5.37 7.33
C GLN A 146 8.30 -5.49 8.72
N SER A 147 7.67 -4.41 9.19
CA SER A 147 6.96 -4.43 10.45
C SER A 147 5.73 -5.32 10.35
N ILE A 148 5.56 -6.21 11.31
CA ILE A 148 4.39 -7.07 11.44
C ILE A 148 3.15 -6.17 11.59
N ARG A 149 2.38 -5.99 10.52
CA ARG A 149 1.08 -5.30 10.58
C ARG A 149 0.03 -6.29 11.02
N PHE A 150 -0.47 -6.10 12.22
CA PHE A 150 -1.62 -6.84 12.69
C PHE A 150 -2.89 -6.31 12.00
N TYR A 151 -3.56 -7.18 11.26
CA TYR A 151 -4.89 -6.92 10.74
C TYR A 151 -5.91 -7.16 11.85
N SER A 152 -6.53 -6.10 12.36
CA SER A 152 -7.74 -6.22 13.17
C SER A 152 -8.90 -6.43 12.19
N GLY A 153 -9.49 -7.60 12.22
CA GLY A 153 -10.70 -7.87 11.43
C GLY A 153 -11.83 -7.01 11.92
N ASP A 154 -12.05 -5.85 11.29
CA ASP A 154 -13.35 -5.18 11.38
C ASP A 154 -14.37 -6.07 10.67
N ALA A 155 -15.58 -6.14 11.21
CA ALA A 155 -16.67 -7.04 10.82
C ALA A 155 -17.16 -6.90 9.36
N ALA A 156 -16.46 -6.15 8.51
CA ALA A 156 -16.74 -5.96 7.09
C ALA A 156 -15.94 -6.90 6.16
N ASP A 157 -14.81 -7.46 6.62
CA ASP A 157 -14.11 -8.52 5.91
C ASP A 157 -14.46 -9.85 6.58
N ASN A 158 -15.13 -10.75 5.86
CA ASN A 158 -15.46 -12.12 6.26
C ASN A 158 -14.22 -13.00 6.53
N ALA A 159 -13.10 -12.40 6.95
CA ALA A 159 -11.86 -13.12 7.19
C ALA A 159 -11.94 -14.01 8.45
N PHE A 160 -12.78 -13.66 9.42
CA PHE A 160 -12.98 -14.46 10.64
C PHE A 160 -14.40 -15.00 10.71
N GLU A 161 -14.52 -16.30 10.78
CA GLU A 161 -15.76 -17.00 11.11
C GLU A 161 -15.86 -17.15 12.63
N ILE A 162 -16.72 -16.34 13.27
CA ILE A 162 -16.89 -16.29 14.71
C ILE A 162 -18.33 -16.67 15.05
N GLU A 163 -18.49 -17.65 15.91
CA GLU A 163 -19.78 -18.10 16.41
C GLU A 163 -19.75 -18.19 17.94
N ASN A 164 -20.67 -17.49 18.61
CA ASN A 164 -20.79 -17.50 20.09
C ASN A 164 -19.49 -17.19 20.84
N GLY A 165 -18.67 -16.24 20.32
CA GLY A 165 -17.37 -15.90 20.91
C GLY A 165 -16.25 -16.90 20.60
N VAL A 166 -16.50 -17.94 19.79
CA VAL A 166 -15.49 -18.89 19.33
C VAL A 166 -15.08 -18.55 17.91
N LEU A 167 -13.79 -18.31 17.70
CA LEU A 167 -13.20 -18.19 16.35
C LEU A 167 -13.14 -19.59 15.73
N LYS A 168 -14.03 -19.89 14.78
CA LYS A 168 -14.12 -21.19 14.10
C LYS A 168 -13.09 -21.35 13.00
N LYS A 169 -12.92 -20.30 12.19
CA LYS A 169 -12.03 -20.34 11.04
C LYS A 169 -11.51 -18.95 10.69
N TYR A 170 -10.27 -18.88 10.27
CA TYR A 170 -9.68 -17.75 9.59
C TYR A 170 -9.57 -18.06 8.09
N HIS A 171 -10.16 -17.21 7.25
CA HIS A 171 -10.20 -17.34 5.79
C HIS A 171 -9.25 -16.37 5.07
N GLY A 172 -8.55 -15.51 5.83
CA GLY A 172 -7.64 -14.52 5.27
C GLY A 172 -6.27 -15.10 4.92
N ASN A 173 -5.45 -14.29 4.29
CA ASN A 173 -4.07 -14.63 3.90
C ASN A 173 -3.03 -13.64 4.46
N ALA A 174 -3.41 -12.85 5.48
CA ALA A 174 -2.51 -11.88 6.09
C ALA A 174 -1.34 -12.57 6.81
N ASN A 175 -0.17 -11.93 6.80
CA ASN A 175 1.01 -12.40 7.51
C ASN A 175 0.96 -12.12 9.03
N ALA A 176 0.10 -11.19 9.46
CA ALA A 176 -0.13 -10.91 10.87
C ALA A 176 -1.59 -10.57 11.13
N VAL A 177 -2.19 -11.09 12.18
CA VAL A 177 -3.59 -10.87 12.54
C VAL A 177 -3.75 -10.51 14.02
N VAL A 178 -4.75 -9.68 14.30
CA VAL A 178 -5.27 -9.44 15.65
C VAL A 178 -6.58 -10.19 15.78
N ILE A 179 -6.70 -11.02 16.81
CA ILE A 179 -7.98 -11.65 17.14
C ILE A 179 -8.96 -10.55 17.55
N PRO A 180 -10.18 -10.48 16.94
CA PRO A 180 -11.15 -9.45 17.26
C PRO A 180 -11.58 -9.45 18.73
N ASP A 181 -11.92 -8.26 19.23
CA ASP A 181 -12.54 -8.13 20.57
C ASP A 181 -13.85 -8.92 20.64
N GLY A 182 -14.10 -9.55 21.78
CA GLY A 182 -15.26 -10.42 21.99
C GLY A 182 -15.03 -11.88 21.63
N VAL A 183 -13.90 -12.25 21.06
CA VAL A 183 -13.49 -13.65 20.93
C VAL A 183 -12.99 -14.14 22.30
N THR A 184 -13.58 -15.20 22.80
CA THR A 184 -13.23 -15.82 24.08
C THR A 184 -12.50 -17.15 23.93
N SER A 185 -12.56 -17.74 22.74
CA SER A 185 -11.87 -19.01 22.41
C SER A 185 -11.47 -19.05 20.94
N ILE A 186 -10.29 -19.60 20.66
CA ILE A 186 -9.86 -19.98 19.32
C ILE A 186 -10.19 -21.47 19.16
N GLY A 187 -10.98 -21.81 18.14
CA GLY A 187 -11.46 -23.19 17.91
C GLY A 187 -10.38 -24.11 17.35
N ASP A 188 -10.73 -25.42 17.29
CA ASP A 188 -9.86 -26.41 16.67
C ASP A 188 -9.62 -26.07 15.19
N PHE A 189 -8.36 -26.17 14.74
CA PHE A 189 -7.94 -25.89 13.35
C PHE A 189 -8.31 -24.47 12.83
N ALA A 190 -8.55 -23.50 13.70
CA ALA A 190 -9.03 -22.17 13.31
C ALA A 190 -8.12 -21.46 12.31
N PHE A 191 -6.79 -21.65 12.41
CA PHE A 191 -5.78 -21.10 11.49
C PHE A 191 -5.06 -22.20 10.69
N GLN A 192 -5.71 -23.32 10.43
CA GLN A 192 -5.09 -24.44 9.73
C GLN A 192 -4.55 -24.01 8.35
N ASN A 193 -3.28 -24.37 8.06
CA ASN A 193 -2.58 -24.11 6.80
C ASN A 193 -2.47 -22.61 6.42
N CYS A 194 -2.44 -21.72 7.41
CA CYS A 194 -2.11 -20.32 7.18
C CYS A 194 -0.59 -20.17 7.01
N GLU A 195 -0.04 -20.64 5.89
CA GLU A 195 1.41 -20.72 5.64
C GLU A 195 2.12 -19.37 5.66
N SER A 196 1.41 -18.28 5.30
CA SER A 196 1.94 -16.91 5.30
C SER A 196 1.87 -16.22 6.67
N LEU A 197 1.19 -16.82 7.66
CA LEU A 197 0.97 -16.22 8.97
C LEU A 197 2.24 -16.27 9.82
N THR A 198 2.80 -15.11 10.13
CA THR A 198 4.04 -14.94 10.91
C THR A 198 3.80 -14.44 12.33
N ALA A 199 2.62 -13.85 12.60
CA ALA A 199 2.26 -13.37 13.93
C ALA A 199 0.76 -13.33 14.15
N VAL A 200 0.35 -13.65 15.39
CA VAL A 200 -1.03 -13.52 15.87
C VAL A 200 -1.01 -12.75 17.19
N LYS A 201 -1.70 -11.62 17.23
CA LYS A 201 -1.98 -10.92 18.49
C LYS A 201 -3.28 -11.46 19.08
N ILE A 202 -3.17 -12.13 20.20
CA ILE A 202 -4.32 -12.70 20.92
C ILE A 202 -4.87 -11.63 21.88
N ALA A 203 -6.17 -11.37 21.81
CA ALA A 203 -6.85 -10.43 22.71
C ALA A 203 -6.93 -10.99 24.14
N ASP A 204 -6.93 -10.12 25.15
CA ASP A 204 -7.02 -10.49 26.56
C ASP A 204 -8.33 -11.25 26.92
N SER A 205 -9.34 -11.14 26.06
CA SER A 205 -10.61 -11.87 26.19
C SER A 205 -10.51 -13.35 25.86
N VAL A 206 -9.46 -13.80 25.18
CA VAL A 206 -9.28 -15.21 24.79
C VAL A 206 -8.76 -16.01 25.97
N THR A 207 -9.54 -16.98 26.41
CA THR A 207 -9.26 -17.84 27.56
C THR A 207 -8.83 -19.26 27.18
N SER A 208 -9.05 -19.66 25.93
CA SER A 208 -8.69 -21.02 25.48
C SER A 208 -8.32 -21.05 23.98
N ILE A 209 -7.45 -21.98 23.64
CA ILE A 209 -7.05 -22.29 22.26
C ILE A 209 -7.28 -23.79 22.03
N GLY A 210 -8.01 -24.10 20.96
CA GLY A 210 -8.37 -25.46 20.57
C GLY A 210 -7.21 -26.27 20.00
N ASN A 211 -7.46 -27.58 19.79
CA ASN A 211 -6.45 -28.47 19.26
C ASN A 211 -6.04 -28.10 17.83
N PHE A 212 -4.74 -28.13 17.57
CA PHE A 212 -4.20 -27.86 16.24
C PHE A 212 -4.65 -26.50 15.63
N ALA A 213 -5.00 -25.54 16.48
CA ALA A 213 -5.52 -24.23 16.04
C ALA A 213 -4.62 -23.57 14.98
N PHE A 214 -3.29 -23.73 15.09
CA PHE A 214 -2.28 -23.19 14.18
C PHE A 214 -1.52 -24.28 13.40
N TRP A 215 -2.16 -25.42 13.17
CA TRP A 215 -1.50 -26.52 12.45
C TRP A 215 -1.21 -26.14 10.99
N GLY A 216 0.02 -26.34 10.54
CA GLY A 216 0.45 -25.97 9.19
C GLY A 216 0.79 -24.48 9.00
N CYS A 217 0.86 -23.69 10.09
CA CYS A 217 1.36 -22.33 10.04
C CYS A 217 2.90 -22.34 10.10
N GLY A 218 3.54 -22.72 8.99
CA GLY A 218 4.99 -22.95 8.95
C GLY A 218 5.87 -21.70 9.16
N ALA A 219 5.28 -20.50 9.10
CA ALA A 219 5.96 -19.23 9.28
C ALA A 219 5.72 -18.57 10.65
N LEU A 220 4.86 -19.14 11.53
CA LEU A 220 4.46 -18.60 12.83
C LEU A 220 5.47 -18.93 13.94
#